data_4ca2f32f4333a6b541cab00c50daf521
#
_entry.id   4ca2f32f4333a6b541cab00c50daf521
#
_cell.length_a   1.000
_cell.length_b   1.000
_cell.length_c   1.000
_cell.angle_alpha   90.00
_cell.angle_beta   90.00
_cell.angle_gamma   90.00
#
_symmetry.space_group_name_H-M   'P 1'
#
loop_
_entity.id
_entity.type
_entity.pdbx_description
1 polymer ?
#
loop_
_entity_poly.entity_id
_entity_poly.type
_entity_poly.pdbx_seq_one_letter_code
_entity_poly.pdbx_strand_id
1 'polypeptide(L)'
;KDIQLYINSPGGSITSGFAIYDTMQYVKPDVSTICIGFAASMGAFLLAAGAKGKRYALPNSEIMIHQPWVRGIGGQATDVKIHAEWLLKTKGKLNRILSERTGQPLERIERDVERDFFMSAEEAKAYGIVDEVMTRRK
;
A
#
# COMPACT_ATOMS: atom_id res chain seq x y z
N LYS A 1 6.58 21.78 -8.46
CA LYS A 1 7.66 21.01 -7.84
C LYS A 1 7.06 19.85 -7.06
N ASP A 2 7.60 18.65 -7.25
CA ASP A 2 7.08 17.44 -6.64
C ASP A 2 7.22 17.43 -5.12
N ILE A 3 6.26 16.79 -4.46
CA ILE A 3 6.35 16.50 -3.03
C ILE A 3 7.02 15.12 -2.91
N GLN A 4 8.01 15.01 -2.03
CA GLN A 4 8.73 13.76 -1.80
C GLN A 4 8.20 13.12 -0.52
N LEU A 5 7.67 11.91 -0.62
CA LEU A 5 7.20 11.14 0.53
C LEU A 5 8.12 9.93 0.74
N TYR A 6 8.91 9.97 1.80
CA TYR A 6 9.78 8.86 2.19
C TYR A 6 9.02 7.94 3.13
N ILE A 7 9.05 6.66 2.84
CA ILE A 7 8.27 5.66 3.58
C ILE A 7 9.19 4.63 4.20
N ASN A 8 9.10 4.51 5.53
CA ASN A 8 9.72 3.44 6.30
C ASN A 8 8.73 3.14 7.42
N SER A 9 7.84 2.18 7.18
CA SER A 9 6.69 1.96 8.05
C SER A 9 6.18 0.52 7.98
N PRO A 10 5.82 -0.07 9.13
CA PRO A 10 5.17 -1.38 9.15
C PRO A 10 3.67 -1.30 8.85
N GLY A 11 3.15 -0.10 8.60
CA GLY A 11 1.72 0.12 8.40
C GLY A 11 1.07 0.79 9.60
N GLY A 12 -0.22 0.63 9.71
CA GLY A 12 -0.98 1.23 10.79
C GLY A 12 -2.46 1.33 10.44
N SER A 13 -3.10 2.35 10.99
CA SER A 13 -4.53 2.58 10.82
C SER A 13 -4.91 2.74 9.35
N ILE A 14 -5.91 1.99 8.91
CA ILE A 14 -6.45 2.08 7.55
C ILE A 14 -7.03 3.47 7.31
N THR A 15 -7.78 3.98 8.29
CA THR A 15 -8.39 5.32 8.18
C THR A 15 -7.33 6.39 7.99
N SER A 16 -6.24 6.33 8.78
CA SER A 16 -5.14 7.27 8.65
C SER A 16 -4.43 7.13 7.30
N GLY A 17 -4.28 5.90 6.84
CA GLY A 17 -3.68 5.64 5.52
C GLY A 17 -4.51 6.22 4.39
N PHE A 18 -5.83 6.07 4.44
CA PHE A 18 -6.71 6.67 3.42
C PHE A 18 -6.70 8.20 3.48
N ALA A 19 -6.56 8.78 4.68
CA ALA A 19 -6.43 10.23 4.80
C ALA A 19 -5.20 10.73 4.04
N ILE A 20 -4.09 10.03 4.18
CA ILE A 20 -2.86 10.36 3.44
C ILE A 20 -3.06 10.10 1.95
N TYR A 21 -3.62 8.97 1.59
CA TYR A 21 -3.86 8.61 0.20
C TYR A 21 -4.70 9.67 -0.51
N ASP A 22 -5.82 10.05 0.09
CA ASP A 22 -6.71 11.06 -0.50
C ASP A 22 -6.01 12.40 -0.64
N THR A 23 -5.22 12.79 0.35
CA THR A 23 -4.44 14.04 0.30
C THR A 23 -3.45 14.00 -0.85
N MET A 24 -2.76 12.86 -1.04
CA MET A 24 -1.82 12.69 -2.16
C MET A 24 -2.50 12.88 -3.51
N GLN A 25 -3.73 12.41 -3.64
CA GLN A 25 -4.49 12.55 -4.89
C GLN A 25 -5.07 13.95 -5.06
N TYR A 26 -5.32 14.65 -3.95
CA TYR A 26 -6.00 15.93 -3.94
C TYR A 26 -5.08 17.10 -4.27
N VAL A 27 -3.84 17.08 -3.77
CA VAL A 27 -2.91 18.20 -3.95
C VAL A 27 -2.47 18.33 -5.41
N LYS A 28 -2.17 19.57 -5.82
CA LYS A 28 -1.78 19.83 -7.21
C LYS A 28 -0.43 19.24 -7.61
N PRO A 29 0.62 19.38 -6.79
CA PRO A 29 1.91 18.78 -7.17
C PRO A 29 1.82 17.26 -7.18
N ASP A 30 2.63 16.63 -8.03
CA ASP A 30 2.80 15.18 -7.97
C ASP A 30 3.46 14.79 -6.67
N VAL A 31 3.02 13.67 -6.09
CA VAL A 31 3.66 13.10 -4.91
C VAL A 31 4.51 11.91 -5.34
N SER A 32 5.83 12.07 -5.22
CA SER A 32 6.77 11.00 -5.47
C SER A 32 6.94 10.19 -4.18
N THR A 33 6.98 8.87 -4.29
CA THR A 33 7.13 8.00 -3.12
C THR A 33 8.45 7.23 -3.18
N ILE A 34 9.12 7.10 -2.06
CA ILE A 34 10.41 6.40 -1.96
C ILE A 34 10.39 5.49 -0.74
N CYS A 35 10.55 4.19 -0.95
CA CYS A 35 10.69 3.25 0.17
C CYS A 35 12.13 3.21 0.65
N ILE A 36 12.32 3.47 1.94
CA ILE A 36 13.60 3.33 2.62
C ILE A 36 13.41 2.34 3.76
N GLY A 37 14.14 1.24 3.73
CA GLY A 37 14.02 0.21 4.76
C GLY A 37 12.83 -0.72 4.53
N PHE A 38 11.66 -0.33 4.99
CA PHE A 38 10.50 -1.23 4.99
C PHE A 38 9.20 -0.48 4.70
N ALA A 39 8.40 -1.01 3.80
CA ALA A 39 7.05 -0.50 3.57
C ALA A 39 6.08 -1.68 3.58
N ALA A 40 5.29 -1.77 4.64
CA ALA A 40 4.38 -2.90 4.84
C ALA A 40 2.94 -2.42 5.01
N SER A 41 2.00 -3.21 4.53
CA SER A 41 0.58 -2.97 4.73
C SER A 41 0.18 -1.59 4.18
N MET A 42 -0.33 -0.68 5.00
CA MET A 42 -0.68 0.67 4.54
C MET A 42 0.54 1.44 4.01
N GLY A 43 1.74 1.13 4.51
CA GLY A 43 2.98 1.71 3.97
C GLY A 43 3.20 1.32 2.52
N ALA A 44 3.01 0.04 2.19
CA ALA A 44 3.13 -0.44 0.81
C ALA A 44 2.02 0.17 -0.08
N PHE A 45 0.83 0.31 0.46
CA PHE A 45 -0.31 0.92 -0.23
C PHE A 45 0.02 2.36 -0.63
N LEU A 46 0.55 3.14 0.31
CA LEU A 46 0.92 4.53 0.03
C LEU A 46 2.10 4.62 -0.95
N LEU A 47 3.03 3.68 -0.87
CA LEU A 47 4.15 3.61 -1.81
C LEU A 47 3.63 3.44 -3.25
N ALA A 48 2.69 2.52 -3.44
CA ALA A 48 2.08 2.27 -4.74
C ALA A 48 1.22 3.45 -5.22
N ALA A 49 0.79 4.31 -4.31
CA ALA A 49 -0.11 5.44 -4.59
C ALA A 49 0.61 6.68 -5.11
N GLY A 50 1.93 6.68 -5.19
CA GLY A 50 2.69 7.78 -5.75
C GLY A 50 2.36 8.01 -7.23
N ALA A 51 2.75 9.16 -7.75
CA ALA A 51 2.53 9.49 -9.15
C ALA A 51 3.25 8.48 -10.04
N LYS A 52 2.60 8.05 -11.10
CA LYS A 52 3.17 7.08 -12.05
C LYS A 52 4.51 7.57 -12.59
N GLY A 53 5.50 6.69 -12.58
CA GLY A 53 6.86 7.01 -12.99
C GLY A 53 7.71 7.61 -11.89
N LYS A 54 7.11 7.89 -10.73
CA LYS A 54 7.78 8.58 -9.60
C LYS A 54 7.68 7.80 -8.30
N ARG A 55 7.61 6.48 -8.39
CA ARG A 55 7.56 5.59 -7.23
C ARG A 55 8.86 4.80 -7.18
N TYR A 56 9.58 4.89 -6.08
CA TYR A 56 10.94 4.36 -5.98
C TYR A 56 11.13 3.49 -4.75
N ALA A 57 12.12 2.61 -4.83
CA ALA A 57 12.57 1.83 -3.67
C ALA A 57 14.08 1.79 -3.69
N LEU A 58 14.71 1.91 -2.52
CA LEU A 58 16.15 1.73 -2.40
C LEU A 58 16.49 0.23 -2.45
N PRO A 59 17.71 -0.16 -2.85
CA PRO A 59 18.00 -1.55 -3.22
C PRO A 59 17.78 -2.59 -2.13
N ASN A 60 17.98 -2.22 -0.87
CA ASN A 60 17.84 -3.16 0.25
C ASN A 60 16.52 -3.01 1.00
N SER A 61 15.60 -2.21 0.46
CA SER A 61 14.28 -2.06 1.08
C SER A 61 13.43 -3.30 0.82
N GLU A 62 12.48 -3.52 1.72
CA GLU A 62 11.52 -4.62 1.61
C GLU A 62 10.10 -4.08 1.60
N ILE A 63 9.25 -4.71 0.83
CA ILE A 63 7.86 -4.30 0.69
C ILE A 63 6.98 -5.50 1.00
N MET A 64 5.90 -5.29 1.77
CA MET A 64 4.99 -6.37 2.12
C MET A 64 3.55 -5.92 1.97
N ILE A 65 2.75 -6.74 1.30
CA ILE A 65 1.32 -6.53 1.20
C ILE A 65 0.58 -7.66 1.89
N HIS A 66 -0.56 -7.33 2.50
CA HIS A 66 -1.45 -8.31 3.10
C HIS A 66 -2.84 -7.70 3.23
N GLN A 67 -3.83 -8.57 3.45
CA GLN A 67 -5.19 -8.09 3.66
C GLN A 67 -5.31 -7.39 5.03
N PRO A 68 -6.25 -6.44 5.16
CA PRO A 68 -6.48 -5.83 6.45
C PRO A 68 -7.02 -6.85 7.45
N TRP A 69 -6.61 -6.72 8.70
CA TRP A 69 -7.11 -7.56 9.78
C TRP A 69 -7.41 -6.70 10.99
N VAL A 70 -8.30 -7.19 11.83
CA VAL A 70 -8.77 -6.47 13.02
C VAL A 70 -8.45 -7.29 14.25
N ARG A 71 -7.85 -6.62 15.24
CA ARG A 71 -7.61 -7.22 16.55
C ARG A 71 -8.85 -7.07 17.41
N GLY A 72 -9.14 -8.15 18.14
CA GLY A 72 -10.06 -8.04 19.25
C GLY A 72 -11.45 -7.56 18.92
N ILE A 73 -12.07 -8.16 17.91
CA ILE A 73 -13.50 -7.93 17.71
C ILE A 73 -14.23 -8.62 18.85
N GLY A 74 -14.65 -7.81 19.84
CA GLY A 74 -15.43 -8.30 20.95
C GLY A 74 -16.80 -7.66 20.95
N GLY A 75 -17.64 -8.06 21.88
CA GLY A 75 -18.93 -7.47 22.09
C GLY A 75 -20.07 -8.29 21.51
N GLN A 76 -21.20 -7.65 21.25
CA GLN A 76 -22.39 -8.33 20.79
C GLN A 76 -22.27 -8.80 19.33
N ALA A 77 -22.97 -9.89 19.02
CA ALA A 77 -22.94 -10.48 17.67
C ALA A 77 -23.27 -9.48 16.58
N THR A 78 -24.19 -8.54 16.84
CA THR A 78 -24.56 -7.50 15.88
C THR A 78 -23.38 -6.59 15.56
N ASP A 79 -22.60 -6.20 16.57
CA ASP A 79 -21.43 -5.34 16.41
C ASP A 79 -20.32 -6.07 15.65
N VAL A 80 -20.12 -7.35 15.94
CA VAL A 80 -19.17 -8.19 15.23
C VAL A 80 -19.51 -8.26 13.75
N LYS A 81 -20.80 -8.44 13.43
CA LYS A 81 -21.28 -8.48 12.06
C LYS A 81 -21.02 -7.16 11.34
N ILE A 82 -21.32 -6.04 11.97
CA ILE A 82 -21.09 -4.70 11.39
C ILE A 82 -19.62 -4.51 11.08
N HIS A 83 -18.73 -4.84 12.01
CA HIS A 83 -17.29 -4.72 11.81
C HIS A 83 -16.78 -5.64 10.71
N ALA A 84 -17.27 -6.87 10.64
CA ALA A 84 -16.89 -7.81 9.60
C ALA A 84 -17.30 -7.31 8.21
N GLU A 85 -18.50 -6.77 8.10
CA GLU A 85 -18.97 -6.20 6.82
C GLU A 85 -18.15 -5.00 6.40
N TRP A 86 -17.83 -4.11 7.35
CA TRP A 86 -16.98 -2.96 7.09
C TRP A 86 -15.59 -3.40 6.61
N LEU A 87 -15.02 -4.42 7.27
CA LEU A 87 -13.70 -4.93 6.91
C LEU A 87 -13.68 -5.52 5.50
N LEU A 88 -14.69 -6.28 5.13
CA LEU A 88 -14.81 -6.84 3.77
C LEU A 88 -14.91 -5.75 2.72
N LYS A 89 -15.70 -4.72 2.99
CA LYS A 89 -15.84 -3.58 2.08
C LYS A 89 -14.51 -2.84 1.92
N THR A 90 -13.81 -2.63 3.01
CA THR A 90 -12.51 -1.95 3.03
C THR A 90 -11.45 -2.77 2.30
N LYS A 91 -11.43 -4.08 2.53
CA LYS A 91 -10.54 -5.00 1.82
C LYS A 91 -10.73 -4.92 0.31
N GLY A 92 -11.99 -4.93 -0.13
CA GLY A 92 -12.31 -4.80 -1.56
C GLY A 92 -11.80 -3.48 -2.14
N LYS A 93 -11.97 -2.39 -1.41
CA LYS A 93 -11.51 -1.07 -1.84
C LYS A 93 -9.98 -1.03 -1.97
N LEU A 94 -9.26 -1.53 -0.95
CA LEU A 94 -7.80 -1.58 -0.97
C LEU A 94 -7.29 -2.42 -2.14
N ASN A 95 -7.89 -3.59 -2.35
CA ASN A 95 -7.47 -4.49 -3.43
C ASN A 95 -7.70 -3.87 -4.80
N ARG A 96 -8.81 -3.18 -5.02
CA ARG A 96 -9.09 -2.51 -6.29
C ARG A 96 -8.08 -1.41 -6.58
N ILE A 97 -7.75 -0.61 -5.56
CA ILE A 97 -6.77 0.46 -5.73
C ILE A 97 -5.39 -0.13 -6.02
N LEU A 98 -4.99 -1.17 -5.29
CA LEU A 98 -3.71 -1.86 -5.58
C LEU A 98 -3.67 -2.41 -7.00
N SER A 99 -4.78 -3.02 -7.45
CA SER A 99 -4.87 -3.52 -8.83
C SER A 99 -4.65 -2.40 -9.83
N GLU A 100 -5.30 -1.26 -9.65
CA GLU A 100 -5.15 -0.10 -10.53
C GLU A 100 -3.73 0.45 -10.51
N ARG A 101 -3.14 0.56 -9.32
CA ARG A 101 -1.83 1.17 -9.16
C ARG A 101 -0.69 0.29 -9.64
N THR A 102 -0.83 -1.02 -9.52
CA THR A 102 0.22 -1.97 -9.91
C THR A 102 0.05 -2.48 -11.33
N GLY A 103 -1.15 -2.42 -11.87
CA GLY A 103 -1.46 -3.05 -13.16
C GLY A 103 -1.70 -4.54 -13.06
N GLN A 104 -1.70 -5.12 -11.85
CA GLN A 104 -1.98 -6.54 -11.67
C GLN A 104 -3.48 -6.82 -11.69
N PRO A 105 -3.90 -7.98 -12.23
CA PRO A 105 -5.31 -8.36 -12.18
C PRO A 105 -5.80 -8.42 -10.73
N LEU A 106 -7.05 -8.05 -10.53
CA LEU A 106 -7.64 -8.03 -9.18
C LEU A 106 -7.54 -9.40 -8.50
N GLU A 107 -7.76 -10.49 -9.25
CA GLU A 107 -7.68 -11.84 -8.72
C GLU A 107 -6.28 -12.15 -8.17
N ARG A 108 -5.25 -11.64 -8.82
CA ARG A 108 -3.88 -11.83 -8.34
C ARG A 108 -3.63 -11.08 -7.04
N ILE A 109 -4.11 -9.83 -6.96
CA ILE A 109 -4.01 -9.06 -5.72
C ILE A 109 -4.73 -9.78 -4.58
N GLU A 110 -5.96 -10.23 -4.82
CA GLU A 110 -6.75 -10.93 -3.82
C GLU A 110 -6.05 -12.19 -3.30
N ARG A 111 -5.41 -12.94 -4.19
CA ARG A 111 -4.68 -14.16 -3.83
C ARG A 111 -3.41 -13.82 -3.03
N ASP A 112 -2.64 -12.84 -3.50
CA ASP A 112 -1.34 -12.53 -2.90
C ASP A 112 -1.47 -11.89 -1.52
N VAL A 113 -2.53 -11.11 -1.26
CA VAL A 113 -2.72 -10.47 0.05
C VAL A 113 -3.37 -11.39 1.09
N GLU A 114 -3.76 -12.61 0.74
CA GLU A 114 -4.33 -13.55 1.71
C GLU A 114 -3.39 -13.81 2.88
N ARG A 115 -2.08 -13.81 2.61
CA ARG A 115 -1.02 -13.94 3.61
C ARG A 115 -0.01 -12.83 3.40
N ASP A 116 0.91 -12.68 4.34
CA ASP A 116 1.98 -11.71 4.20
C ASP A 116 2.81 -12.03 2.95
N PHE A 117 2.78 -11.12 1.99
CA PHE A 117 3.47 -11.31 0.72
C PHE A 117 4.66 -10.33 0.68
N PHE A 118 5.84 -10.86 0.94
CA PHE A 118 7.07 -10.06 0.99
C PHE A 118 7.71 -9.95 -0.38
N MET A 119 8.22 -8.77 -0.68
CA MET A 119 8.91 -8.49 -1.94
C MET A 119 10.19 -7.72 -1.68
N SER A 120 11.25 -8.07 -2.43
CA SER A 120 12.45 -7.23 -2.51
C SER A 120 12.09 -5.99 -3.35
N ALA A 121 13.02 -5.03 -3.40
CA ALA A 121 12.84 -3.83 -4.22
C ALA A 121 12.62 -4.20 -5.70
N GLU A 122 13.43 -5.12 -6.23
CA GLU A 122 13.30 -5.56 -7.62
C GLU A 122 11.98 -6.30 -7.86
N GLU A 123 11.57 -7.14 -6.92
CA GLU A 123 10.29 -7.84 -7.02
C GLU A 123 9.10 -6.86 -6.98
N ALA A 124 9.20 -5.83 -6.15
CA ALA A 124 8.17 -4.80 -6.07
C ALA A 124 8.07 -4.00 -7.37
N LYS A 125 9.21 -3.78 -8.05
CA LYS A 125 9.23 -3.15 -9.36
C LYS A 125 8.53 -4.03 -10.40
N ALA A 126 8.87 -5.31 -10.43
CA ALA A 126 8.25 -6.25 -11.36
C ALA A 126 6.75 -6.38 -11.10
N TYR A 127 6.35 -6.31 -9.85
CA TYR A 127 4.94 -6.38 -9.45
C TYR A 127 4.16 -5.13 -9.84
N GLY A 128 4.83 -3.98 -9.89
CA GLY A 128 4.21 -2.71 -10.25
C GLY A 128 3.96 -1.78 -9.07
N ILE A 129 4.43 -2.11 -7.87
CA ILE A 129 4.29 -1.24 -6.70
C ILE A 129 5.18 -0.01 -6.84
N VAL A 130 6.39 -0.20 -7.36
CA VAL A 130 7.30 0.91 -7.65
C VAL A 130 7.66 0.90 -9.12
N ASP A 131 8.14 2.03 -9.60
CA ASP A 131 8.54 2.21 -11.00
C ASP A 131 10.01 1.96 -11.22
N GLU A 132 10.84 2.19 -10.20
CA GLU A 132 12.28 2.07 -10.33
C GLU A 132 12.95 1.76 -9.00
N VAL A 133 14.00 0.95 -9.04
CA VAL A 133 14.90 0.74 -7.90
C VAL A 133 16.04 1.76 -8.04
N MET A 134 16.18 2.61 -7.04
CA MET A 134 17.11 3.72 -7.10
C MET A 134 18.41 3.34 -6.40
N THR A 135 19.44 3.03 -7.19
CA THR A 135 20.73 2.59 -6.66
C THR A 135 21.70 3.73 -6.42
N ARG A 136 21.48 4.86 -7.07
CA ARG A 136 22.35 6.03 -6.96
C ARG A 136 21.54 7.30 -7.05
N ARG A 137 22.06 8.35 -6.46
CA ARG A 137 21.53 9.68 -6.61
C ARG A 137 21.85 10.16 -8.04
N LYS A 138 20.84 10.72 -8.67
CA LYS A 138 21.00 11.33 -10.02
C LYS A 138 21.38 12.78 -9.91
#